data_89009e8c100c345f42aa888eb1a3f837
#
_entry.id   89009e8c100c345f42aa888eb1a3f837
#
_cell.length_a   1.000
_cell.length_b   1.000
_cell.length_c   1.000
_cell.angle_alpha   90.00
_cell.angle_beta   90.00
_cell.angle_gamma   90.00
#
_symmetry.space_group_name_H-M   'P 1'
#
loop_
_entity.id
_entity.type
_entity.pdbx_description
1 polymer ?
#
loop_
_entity_poly.entity_id
_entity_poly.type
_entity_poly.pdbx_seq_one_letter_code
_entity_poly.pdbx_strand_id
1 'polypeptide(L)'
;MPAWSDARRDDPAPCRDQDVGRFEVTQRDGLARLGRLHTRHGVLETPALLPVVNPNIRTVEPRTMWDKYGIQALITNAYIVWKHDDLRQTAQEKGVHELLDYPGVIMTDSGTFQSYVYGDVDVGVDEIVAFQRSIGVDIATMLDVFSRPDMKHREVEQAVRETDARAEQSLAAAQDTMLNGPIQGGVFRELRHISAQLMGQHSFAVHPIGGIVPLMEQQRYKDYAKVMMATLPLLPPDRPVHMFGCGHPMLFPMSIALGLSLIHI
;
A
#
# COMPACT_ATOMS: atom_id res chain seq x y z
N MET A 1 -0.30 -30.82 -8.12
CA MET A 1 -0.02 -29.41 -8.46
C MET A 1 -0.72 -29.12 -9.77
N PRO A 2 -1.47 -28.03 -9.92
CA PRO A 2 -1.97 -27.66 -11.24
C PRO A 2 -0.75 -27.48 -12.17
N ALA A 3 -0.81 -28.03 -13.35
CA ALA A 3 0.21 -27.82 -14.36
C ALA A 3 0.26 -26.32 -14.66
N TRP A 4 1.45 -25.73 -14.59
CA TRP A 4 1.67 -24.35 -15.00
C TRP A 4 1.31 -24.25 -16.49
N SER A 5 0.23 -23.56 -16.79
CA SER A 5 -0.24 -23.34 -18.15
C SER A 5 0.54 -22.15 -18.72
N ASP A 6 1.07 -22.30 -19.94
CA ASP A 6 1.62 -21.16 -20.70
C ASP A 6 0.49 -20.35 -21.39
N ALA A 7 -0.78 -20.71 -21.14
CA ALA A 7 -1.93 -19.98 -21.67
C ALA A 7 -2.05 -18.60 -20.99
N ARG A 8 -2.35 -17.60 -21.80
CA ARG A 8 -2.66 -16.26 -21.33
C ARG A 8 -3.94 -16.31 -20.48
N ARG A 9 -3.87 -15.73 -19.29
CA ARG A 9 -5.04 -15.58 -18.41
C ARG A 9 -5.89 -14.42 -18.90
N ASP A 10 -7.22 -14.57 -18.82
CA ASP A 10 -8.15 -13.48 -19.15
C ASP A 10 -7.89 -12.28 -18.23
N ASP A 11 -8.02 -11.08 -18.79
CA ASP A 11 -7.92 -9.85 -18.03
C ASP A 11 -9.12 -9.74 -17.07
N PRO A 12 -8.98 -9.11 -15.90
CA PRO A 12 -10.03 -9.04 -14.92
C PRO A 12 -11.19 -8.17 -15.43
N ALA A 13 -12.42 -8.56 -15.10
CA ALA A 13 -13.56 -7.70 -15.37
C ALA A 13 -13.53 -6.48 -14.43
N PRO A 14 -13.70 -5.24 -14.95
CA PRO A 14 -13.76 -4.05 -14.13
C PRO A 14 -14.97 -4.09 -13.19
N CYS A 15 -14.83 -3.54 -12.00
CA CYS A 15 -15.94 -3.32 -11.09
C CYS A 15 -16.80 -2.13 -11.58
N ARG A 16 -18.07 -2.10 -11.16
CA ARG A 16 -18.92 -0.92 -11.38
C ARG A 16 -18.37 0.25 -10.56
N ASP A 17 -18.39 1.46 -11.09
CA ASP A 17 -17.85 2.66 -10.43
C ASP A 17 -18.38 2.84 -9.00
N GLN A 18 -19.65 2.57 -8.77
CA GLN A 18 -20.29 2.67 -7.45
C GLN A 18 -19.77 1.65 -6.42
N ASP A 19 -19.12 0.59 -6.85
CA ASP A 19 -18.56 -0.45 -5.98
C ASP A 19 -17.08 -0.22 -5.71
N VAL A 20 -16.39 0.63 -6.47
CA VAL A 20 -14.97 0.93 -6.31
C VAL A 20 -14.70 1.50 -4.91
N GLY A 21 -13.70 0.94 -4.23
CA GLY A 21 -13.34 1.28 -2.85
C GLY A 21 -14.10 0.49 -1.77
N ARG A 22 -15.13 -0.29 -2.14
CA ARG A 22 -15.85 -1.14 -1.19
C ARG A 22 -15.00 -2.34 -0.80
N PHE A 23 -14.87 -2.55 0.52
CA PHE A 23 -14.22 -3.74 1.08
C PHE A 23 -15.24 -4.61 1.81
N GLU A 24 -15.41 -5.83 1.35
CA GLU A 24 -16.32 -6.83 1.93
C GLU A 24 -15.52 -7.85 2.73
N VAL A 25 -15.81 -7.98 4.01
CA VAL A 25 -15.28 -9.11 4.82
C VAL A 25 -16.20 -10.30 4.64
N THR A 26 -15.71 -11.36 4.00
CA THR A 26 -16.49 -12.56 3.66
C THR A 26 -16.41 -13.64 4.75
N GLN A 27 -15.29 -13.69 5.49
CA GLN A 27 -15.08 -14.66 6.56
C GLN A 27 -14.14 -14.08 7.63
N ARG A 28 -14.31 -14.53 8.88
CA ARG A 28 -13.43 -14.19 10.02
C ARG A 28 -13.05 -15.45 10.79
N ASP A 29 -11.80 -15.44 11.29
CA ASP A 29 -11.30 -16.40 12.27
C ASP A 29 -10.41 -15.63 13.26
N GLY A 30 -10.92 -15.38 14.47
CA GLY A 30 -10.29 -14.47 15.40
C GLY A 30 -10.18 -13.05 14.81
N LEU A 31 -8.94 -12.55 14.69
CA LEU A 31 -8.66 -11.26 14.03
C LEU A 31 -8.45 -11.41 12.52
N ALA A 32 -8.15 -12.60 12.03
CA ALA A 32 -7.94 -12.86 10.60
C ALA A 32 -9.23 -12.63 9.80
N ARG A 33 -9.07 -12.12 8.58
CA ARG A 33 -10.19 -11.77 7.69
C ARG A 33 -9.90 -12.26 6.27
N LEU A 34 -10.87 -12.92 5.66
CA LEU A 34 -10.96 -13.02 4.22
C LEU A 34 -11.86 -11.89 3.72
N GLY A 35 -11.54 -11.30 2.60
CA GLY A 35 -12.33 -10.19 2.07
C GLY A 35 -12.14 -9.96 0.58
N ARG A 36 -12.86 -8.98 0.06
CA ARG A 36 -12.84 -8.55 -1.34
C ARG A 36 -12.77 -7.03 -1.40
N LEU A 37 -11.73 -6.51 -2.00
CA LEU A 37 -11.60 -5.09 -2.30
C LEU A 37 -11.97 -4.86 -3.76
N HIS A 38 -12.98 -4.03 -4.00
CA HIS A 38 -13.45 -3.69 -5.33
C HIS A 38 -12.60 -2.53 -5.89
N THR A 39 -11.97 -2.74 -7.04
CA THR A 39 -11.13 -1.75 -7.71
C THR A 39 -11.58 -1.53 -9.14
N ARG A 40 -11.02 -0.53 -9.83
CA ARG A 40 -11.33 -0.30 -11.25
C ARG A 40 -10.87 -1.46 -12.14
N HIS A 41 -9.78 -2.13 -11.77
CA HIS A 41 -9.20 -3.25 -12.54
C HIS A 41 -9.51 -4.60 -11.89
N GLY A 42 -10.70 -4.74 -11.30
CA GLY A 42 -11.23 -5.99 -10.79
C GLY A 42 -11.34 -6.09 -9.28
N VAL A 43 -11.74 -7.25 -8.80
CA VAL A 43 -11.90 -7.57 -7.38
C VAL A 43 -10.62 -8.21 -6.88
N LEU A 44 -9.99 -7.59 -5.88
CA LEU A 44 -8.84 -8.14 -5.20
C LEU A 44 -9.29 -8.98 -4.00
N GLU A 45 -9.04 -10.27 -4.05
CA GLU A 45 -9.29 -11.16 -2.91
C GLU A 45 -8.17 -11.00 -1.86
N THR A 46 -8.55 -10.93 -0.59
CA THR A 46 -7.59 -10.78 0.52
C THR A 46 -7.68 -11.96 1.49
N PRO A 47 -6.53 -12.35 2.12
CA PRO A 47 -5.21 -11.71 2.10
C PRO A 47 -4.52 -11.82 0.73
N ALA A 48 -3.81 -10.76 0.32
CA ALA A 48 -3.06 -10.74 -0.92
C ALA A 48 -1.63 -10.25 -0.74
N LEU A 49 -0.71 -10.85 -1.49
CA LEU A 49 0.67 -10.40 -1.63
C LEU A 49 0.77 -9.53 -2.88
N LEU A 50 1.36 -8.34 -2.74
CA LEU A 50 1.67 -7.42 -3.82
C LEU A 50 3.19 -7.44 -4.06
N PRO A 51 3.69 -8.10 -5.11
CA PRO A 51 5.09 -7.97 -5.49
C PRO A 51 5.44 -6.52 -5.84
N VAL A 52 6.62 -6.06 -5.41
CA VAL A 52 7.14 -4.75 -5.82
C VAL A 52 7.74 -4.87 -7.21
N VAL A 53 7.30 -4.02 -8.11
CA VAL A 53 7.84 -3.92 -9.47
C VAL A 53 8.58 -2.59 -9.62
N ASN A 54 9.89 -2.65 -9.83
CA ASN A 54 10.64 -1.49 -10.26
C ASN A 54 10.49 -1.36 -11.80
N PRO A 55 9.93 -0.24 -12.29
CA PRO A 55 9.69 -0.08 -13.73
C PRO A 55 10.97 -0.11 -14.59
N ASN A 56 12.13 0.24 -13.97
CA ASN A 56 13.44 0.20 -14.65
C ASN A 56 14.10 -1.19 -14.62
N ILE A 57 13.74 -2.04 -13.65
CA ILE A 57 14.40 -3.35 -13.43
C ILE A 57 13.31 -4.40 -13.22
N ARG A 58 12.88 -5.05 -14.28
CA ARG A 58 11.84 -6.07 -14.23
C ARG A 58 12.45 -7.45 -14.12
N THR A 59 12.66 -7.92 -12.88
CA THR A 59 13.20 -9.28 -12.64
C THR A 59 12.23 -10.37 -13.12
N VAL A 60 10.93 -10.13 -12.93
CA VAL A 60 9.84 -10.93 -13.51
C VAL A 60 8.90 -9.95 -14.20
N GLU A 61 8.56 -10.22 -15.45
CA GLU A 61 7.63 -9.37 -16.20
C GLU A 61 6.24 -9.38 -15.53
N PRO A 62 5.63 -8.20 -15.32
CA PRO A 62 4.33 -8.12 -14.65
C PRO A 62 3.24 -8.94 -15.34
N ARG A 63 3.24 -9.00 -16.67
CA ARG A 63 2.32 -9.85 -17.43
C ARG A 63 2.49 -11.34 -17.06
N THR A 64 3.73 -11.79 -16.86
CA THR A 64 4.01 -13.16 -16.38
C THR A 64 3.50 -13.39 -14.96
N MET A 65 3.57 -12.37 -14.08
CA MET A 65 2.99 -12.45 -12.74
C MET A 65 1.49 -12.72 -12.80
N TRP A 66 0.79 -12.05 -13.70
CA TRP A 66 -0.65 -12.26 -13.93
C TRP A 66 -0.95 -13.63 -14.55
N ASP A 67 -0.38 -13.90 -15.73
CA ASP A 67 -0.71 -15.08 -16.53
C ASP A 67 -0.30 -16.40 -15.86
N LYS A 68 0.90 -16.43 -15.30
CA LYS A 68 1.54 -17.66 -14.83
C LYS A 68 1.40 -17.89 -13.33
N TYR A 69 1.52 -16.83 -12.53
CA TYR A 69 1.53 -16.95 -11.08
C TYR A 69 0.20 -16.54 -10.44
N GLY A 70 -0.75 -16.01 -11.20
CA GLY A 70 -2.06 -15.62 -10.71
C GLY A 70 -2.02 -14.46 -9.71
N ILE A 71 -0.97 -13.64 -9.77
CA ILE A 71 -0.84 -12.44 -8.93
C ILE A 71 -1.92 -11.45 -9.36
N GLN A 72 -2.78 -11.07 -8.42
CA GLN A 72 -3.95 -10.19 -8.69
C GLN A 72 -3.64 -8.71 -8.51
N ALA A 73 -2.61 -8.38 -7.75
CA ALA A 73 -2.20 -7.02 -7.48
C ALA A 73 -0.68 -6.91 -7.42
N LEU A 74 -0.14 -5.77 -7.81
CA LEU A 74 1.26 -5.42 -7.61
C LEU A 74 1.38 -4.00 -7.04
N ILE A 75 2.57 -3.68 -6.54
CA ILE A 75 2.90 -2.32 -6.13
C ILE A 75 4.13 -1.83 -6.90
N THR A 76 4.09 -0.58 -7.34
CA THR A 76 5.24 0.11 -7.92
C THR A 76 5.48 1.44 -7.24
N ASN A 77 6.58 2.12 -7.55
CA ASN A 77 6.93 3.37 -6.91
C ASN A 77 6.61 4.55 -7.82
N ALA A 78 5.64 5.39 -7.40
CA ALA A 78 5.22 6.55 -8.18
C ALA A 78 6.33 7.60 -8.31
N TYR A 79 7.15 7.79 -7.27
CA TYR A 79 8.25 8.75 -7.32
C TYR A 79 9.34 8.36 -8.32
N ILE A 80 9.62 7.04 -8.45
CA ILE A 80 10.54 6.54 -9.48
C ILE A 80 9.98 6.86 -10.88
N VAL A 81 8.69 6.59 -11.11
CA VAL A 81 8.04 6.91 -12.40
C VAL A 81 8.05 8.42 -12.64
N TRP A 82 7.72 9.24 -11.62
CA TRP A 82 7.69 10.70 -11.71
C TRP A 82 9.05 11.32 -12.02
N LYS A 83 10.12 10.78 -11.44
CA LYS A 83 11.48 11.31 -11.56
C LYS A 83 12.15 11.02 -12.90
N HIS A 84 11.77 9.94 -13.59
CA HIS A 84 12.34 9.53 -14.86
C HIS A 84 11.46 10.00 -16.01
N ASP A 85 11.94 10.94 -16.83
CA ASP A 85 11.15 11.61 -17.86
C ASP A 85 10.49 10.63 -18.83
N ASP A 86 11.20 9.61 -19.31
CA ASP A 86 10.66 8.61 -20.25
C ASP A 86 9.52 7.78 -19.61
N LEU A 87 9.70 7.37 -18.36
CA LEU A 87 8.66 6.64 -17.62
C LEU A 87 7.46 7.54 -17.34
N ARG A 88 7.70 8.78 -16.91
CA ARG A 88 6.67 9.77 -16.61
C ARG A 88 5.83 10.05 -17.85
N GLN A 89 6.48 10.36 -18.97
CA GLN A 89 5.79 10.63 -20.23
C GLN A 89 4.95 9.44 -20.65
N THR A 90 5.52 8.23 -20.67
CA THR A 90 4.79 7.01 -21.05
C THR A 90 3.60 6.75 -20.14
N ALA A 91 3.78 6.90 -18.81
CA ALA A 91 2.70 6.69 -17.86
C ALA A 91 1.57 7.72 -18.00
N GLN A 92 1.89 8.99 -18.29
CA GLN A 92 0.91 10.04 -18.51
C GLN A 92 0.14 9.88 -19.83
N GLU A 93 0.82 9.41 -20.89
CA GLU A 93 0.19 9.21 -22.20
C GLU A 93 -0.66 7.93 -22.27
N LYS A 94 -0.23 6.86 -21.63
CA LYS A 94 -0.79 5.51 -21.81
C LYS A 94 -1.36 4.89 -20.52
N GLY A 95 -1.08 5.47 -19.38
CA GLY A 95 -1.40 4.91 -18.07
C GLY A 95 -0.35 3.92 -17.54
N VAL A 96 -0.39 3.70 -16.22
CA VAL A 96 0.55 2.81 -15.53
C VAL A 96 0.34 1.34 -15.88
N HIS A 97 -0.87 0.94 -16.21
CA HIS A 97 -1.21 -0.43 -16.59
C HIS A 97 -0.55 -0.82 -17.92
N GLU A 98 -0.56 0.08 -18.90
CA GLU A 98 0.13 -0.14 -20.17
C GLU A 98 1.65 -0.02 -20.00
N LEU A 99 2.14 0.95 -19.20
CA LEU A 99 3.56 1.07 -18.88
C LEU A 99 4.13 -0.24 -18.33
N LEU A 100 3.39 -0.94 -17.48
CA LEU A 100 3.85 -2.17 -16.83
C LEU A 100 3.39 -3.44 -17.54
N ASP A 101 2.55 -3.34 -18.58
CA ASP A 101 1.87 -4.49 -19.22
C ASP A 101 1.21 -5.39 -18.17
N TYR A 102 0.36 -4.80 -17.33
CA TYR A 102 -0.30 -5.51 -16.22
C TYR A 102 -1.79 -5.17 -16.13
N PRO A 103 -2.68 -6.17 -16.22
CA PRO A 103 -4.12 -5.94 -16.26
C PRO A 103 -4.80 -5.89 -14.89
N GLY A 104 -4.13 -6.38 -13.83
CA GLY A 104 -4.67 -6.45 -12.48
C GLY A 104 -4.52 -5.15 -11.70
N VAL A 105 -4.76 -5.22 -10.41
CA VAL A 105 -4.73 -4.06 -9.50
C VAL A 105 -3.32 -3.49 -9.35
N ILE A 106 -3.15 -2.19 -9.57
CA ILE A 106 -1.88 -1.50 -9.35
C ILE A 106 -2.02 -0.52 -8.18
N MET A 107 -1.20 -0.77 -7.15
CA MET A 107 -0.95 0.18 -6.06
C MET A 107 0.36 0.92 -6.32
N THR A 108 0.46 2.15 -5.85
CA THR A 108 1.73 2.88 -5.87
C THR A 108 2.15 3.34 -4.49
N ASP A 109 3.47 3.31 -4.24
CA ASP A 109 4.12 3.98 -3.13
C ASP A 109 4.45 5.42 -3.54
N SER A 110 4.32 6.38 -2.61
CA SER A 110 4.55 7.81 -2.85
C SER A 110 6.02 8.24 -2.93
N GLY A 111 6.94 7.38 -2.49
CA GLY A 111 8.38 7.71 -2.41
C GLY A 111 8.86 8.15 -1.02
N THR A 112 8.04 8.08 0.01
CA THR A 112 8.43 8.40 1.39
C THR A 112 9.67 7.62 1.84
N PHE A 113 9.76 6.34 1.49
CA PHE A 113 10.95 5.53 1.81
C PHE A 113 12.19 5.98 1.04
N GLN A 114 12.03 6.44 -0.20
CA GLN A 114 13.13 7.00 -1.00
C GLN A 114 13.67 8.29 -0.39
N SER A 115 12.80 9.13 0.16
CA SER A 115 13.24 10.32 0.89
C SER A 115 14.11 9.96 2.08
N TYR A 116 13.79 8.89 2.78
CA TYR A 116 14.60 8.37 3.88
C TYR A 116 15.97 7.84 3.42
N VAL A 117 16.03 7.13 2.29
CA VAL A 117 17.26 6.47 1.80
C VAL A 117 18.18 7.44 1.05
N TYR A 118 17.62 8.35 0.26
CA TYR A 118 18.35 9.19 -0.69
C TYR A 118 18.31 10.68 -0.39
N GLY A 119 17.64 11.11 0.69
CA GLY A 119 17.39 12.52 1.01
C GLY A 119 15.97 12.96 0.61
N ASP A 120 15.69 14.26 0.73
CA ASP A 120 14.35 14.79 0.51
C ASP A 120 13.83 14.47 -0.89
N VAL A 121 12.57 14.06 -0.95
CA VAL A 121 11.80 13.87 -2.18
C VAL A 121 11.37 15.28 -2.63
N ASP A 122 11.85 15.68 -3.81
CA ASP A 122 11.55 16.99 -4.40
C ASP A 122 10.20 16.93 -5.15
N VAL A 123 9.13 16.70 -4.39
CA VAL A 123 7.75 16.67 -4.91
C VAL A 123 6.77 17.11 -3.83
N GLY A 124 5.75 17.88 -4.20
CA GLY A 124 4.69 18.31 -3.30
C GLY A 124 3.76 17.19 -2.87
N VAL A 125 3.11 17.37 -1.70
CA VAL A 125 2.18 16.37 -1.10
C VAL A 125 1.00 16.09 -2.04
N ASP A 126 0.39 17.14 -2.58
CA ASP A 126 -0.71 17.05 -3.55
C ASP A 126 -0.23 16.67 -4.95
N GLU A 127 0.96 17.14 -5.34
CA GLU A 127 1.55 16.88 -6.64
C GLU A 127 1.76 15.37 -6.87
N ILE A 128 2.37 14.67 -5.92
CA ILE A 128 2.59 13.23 -6.07
C ILE A 128 1.29 12.43 -6.09
N VAL A 129 0.27 12.85 -5.34
CA VAL A 129 -1.05 12.19 -5.35
C VAL A 129 -1.77 12.48 -6.66
N ALA A 130 -1.76 13.73 -7.13
CA ALA A 130 -2.34 14.10 -8.42
C ALA A 130 -1.66 13.37 -9.59
N PHE A 131 -0.35 13.18 -9.51
CA PHE A 131 0.40 12.39 -10.49
C PHE A 131 -0.05 10.93 -10.49
N GLN A 132 -0.11 10.27 -9.33
CA GLN A 132 -0.60 8.89 -9.22
C GLN A 132 -2.00 8.74 -9.82
N ARG A 133 -2.89 9.67 -9.53
CA ARG A 133 -4.23 9.71 -10.15
C ARG A 133 -4.15 9.86 -11.67
N SER A 134 -3.31 10.77 -12.17
CA SER A 134 -3.21 11.07 -13.62
C SER A 134 -2.71 9.88 -14.45
N ILE A 135 -1.92 9.00 -13.87
CA ILE A 135 -1.42 7.78 -14.52
C ILE A 135 -2.34 6.56 -14.34
N GLY A 136 -3.49 6.72 -13.69
CA GLY A 136 -4.55 5.71 -13.61
C GLY A 136 -4.27 4.55 -12.67
N VAL A 137 -3.62 4.77 -11.52
CA VAL A 137 -3.46 3.73 -10.49
C VAL A 137 -4.80 3.37 -9.84
N ASP A 138 -4.96 2.15 -9.37
CA ASP A 138 -6.13 1.76 -8.57
C ASP A 138 -6.05 2.35 -7.17
N ILE A 139 -4.88 2.27 -6.54
CA ILE A 139 -4.66 2.70 -5.16
C ILE A 139 -3.40 3.56 -5.10
N ALA A 140 -3.57 4.85 -4.88
CA ALA A 140 -2.49 5.79 -4.63
C ALA A 140 -2.05 5.77 -3.16
N THR A 141 -0.88 6.33 -2.87
CA THR A 141 -0.40 6.52 -1.49
C THR A 141 -0.07 7.99 -1.25
N MET A 142 -0.55 8.56 -0.16
CA MET A 142 -0.16 9.90 0.26
C MET A 142 1.31 9.96 0.69
N LEU A 143 1.91 11.15 0.61
CA LEU A 143 3.27 11.37 1.11
C LEU A 143 3.23 11.56 2.63
N ASP A 144 3.50 10.51 3.38
CA ASP A 144 3.56 10.51 4.84
C ASP A 144 4.96 10.89 5.37
N VAL A 145 5.12 10.96 6.67
CA VAL A 145 6.41 11.18 7.33
C VAL A 145 6.86 9.90 8.02
N PHE A 146 7.92 9.30 7.48
CA PHE A 146 8.42 8.01 7.94
C PHE A 146 8.95 8.07 9.37
N SER A 147 8.40 7.24 10.26
CA SER A 147 8.85 7.12 11.65
C SER A 147 9.60 5.80 11.90
N ARG A 148 10.91 5.89 12.15
CA ARG A 148 11.75 4.73 12.43
C ARG A 148 11.64 4.24 13.86
N PRO A 149 11.93 2.95 14.13
CA PRO A 149 11.93 2.38 15.48
C PRO A 149 12.99 2.94 16.43
N ASP A 150 14.04 3.58 15.90
CA ASP A 150 15.16 4.17 16.66
C ASP A 150 14.99 5.67 16.93
N MET A 151 13.97 6.31 16.38
CA MET A 151 13.69 7.72 16.61
C MET A 151 13.20 7.97 18.03
N LYS A 152 13.50 9.18 18.54
CA LYS A 152 13.00 9.61 19.84
C LYS A 152 11.50 9.86 19.79
N HIS A 153 10.83 9.69 20.93
CA HIS A 153 9.39 9.88 21.06
C HIS A 153 8.88 11.18 20.42
N ARG A 154 9.53 12.32 20.72
CA ARG A 154 9.15 13.63 20.19
C ARG A 154 9.22 13.71 18.65
N GLU A 155 10.23 13.10 18.05
CA GLU A 155 10.41 13.07 16.60
C GLU A 155 9.31 12.24 15.94
N VAL A 156 8.97 11.10 16.54
CA VAL A 156 7.88 10.24 16.08
C VAL A 156 6.53 10.91 16.26
N GLU A 157 6.30 11.64 17.37
CA GLU A 157 5.08 12.43 17.59
C GLU A 157 4.92 13.50 16.51
N GLN A 158 6.00 14.20 16.17
CA GLN A 158 5.99 15.19 15.10
C GLN A 158 5.65 14.54 13.75
N ALA A 159 6.25 13.39 13.43
CA ALA A 159 5.97 12.65 12.21
C ALA A 159 4.49 12.23 12.10
N VAL A 160 3.88 11.78 13.22
CA VAL A 160 2.46 11.43 13.27
C VAL A 160 1.57 12.65 12.99
N ARG A 161 1.85 13.79 13.64
CA ARG A 161 1.08 15.02 13.45
C ARG A 161 1.21 15.59 12.04
N GLU A 162 2.41 15.55 11.49
CA GLU A 162 2.66 16.04 10.13
C GLU A 162 2.00 15.13 9.08
N THR A 163 2.02 13.80 9.28
CA THR A 163 1.31 12.86 8.42
C THR A 163 -0.20 13.15 8.41
N ASP A 164 -0.81 13.37 9.59
CA ASP A 164 -2.22 13.72 9.70
C ASP A 164 -2.53 15.08 9.04
N ALA A 165 -1.68 16.08 9.24
CA ALA A 165 -1.86 17.40 8.63
C ALA A 165 -1.86 17.39 7.08
N ARG A 166 -1.23 16.38 6.45
CA ARG A 166 -1.22 16.19 4.99
C ARG A 166 -2.45 15.44 4.47
N ALA A 167 -3.28 14.86 5.35
CA ALA A 167 -4.35 13.95 4.97
C ALA A 167 -5.42 14.61 4.09
N GLU A 168 -5.96 15.76 4.50
CA GLU A 168 -7.03 16.44 3.76
C GLU A 168 -6.56 16.92 2.38
N GLN A 169 -5.36 17.50 2.29
CA GLN A 169 -4.76 17.91 1.02
C GLN A 169 -4.57 16.73 0.08
N SER A 170 -4.10 15.60 0.60
CA SER A 170 -3.90 14.37 -0.16
C SER A 170 -5.22 13.78 -0.67
N LEU A 171 -6.25 13.73 0.16
CA LEU A 171 -7.59 13.27 -0.23
C LEU A 171 -8.22 14.17 -1.30
N ALA A 172 -8.07 15.49 -1.18
CA ALA A 172 -8.55 16.43 -2.19
C ALA A 172 -7.85 16.21 -3.55
N ALA A 173 -6.53 15.93 -3.54
CA ALA A 173 -5.77 15.66 -4.75
C ALA A 173 -6.12 14.28 -5.37
N ALA A 174 -6.45 13.28 -4.56
CA ALA A 174 -6.82 11.95 -5.00
C ALA A 174 -8.19 11.91 -5.71
N GLN A 175 -9.12 12.80 -5.34
CA GLN A 175 -10.49 12.83 -5.85
C GLN A 175 -11.18 11.46 -5.70
N ASP A 176 -11.49 10.79 -6.80
CA ASP A 176 -12.16 9.47 -6.88
C ASP A 176 -11.17 8.29 -6.91
N THR A 177 -9.86 8.54 -6.91
CA THR A 177 -8.84 7.49 -6.81
C THR A 177 -8.73 7.02 -5.37
N MET A 178 -8.75 5.71 -5.14
CA MET A 178 -8.51 5.15 -3.81
C MET A 178 -7.16 5.60 -3.28
N LEU A 179 -7.12 6.02 -2.00
CA LEU A 179 -5.91 6.54 -1.37
C LEU A 179 -5.55 5.76 -0.11
N ASN A 180 -4.29 5.42 0.03
CA ASN A 180 -3.68 4.89 1.25
C ASN A 180 -3.43 6.00 2.26
N GLY A 181 -3.87 5.80 3.51
CA GLY A 181 -3.55 6.62 4.67
C GLY A 181 -2.62 5.88 5.64
N PRO A 182 -1.27 6.07 5.54
CA PRO A 182 -0.31 5.33 6.35
C PRO A 182 -0.39 5.66 7.84
N ILE A 183 -0.30 4.62 8.68
CA ILE A 183 -0.27 4.74 10.14
C ILE A 183 1.19 4.73 10.60
N GLN A 184 1.63 5.82 11.17
CA GLN A 184 2.96 6.00 11.74
C GLN A 184 2.94 5.83 13.28
N GLY A 185 4.07 6.01 13.97
CA GLY A 185 4.11 5.94 15.44
C GLY A 185 5.31 5.17 16.00
N GLY A 186 6.26 4.76 15.17
CA GLY A 186 7.47 4.04 15.59
C GLY A 186 7.14 2.79 16.38
N VAL A 187 7.77 2.62 17.54
CA VAL A 187 7.50 1.54 18.50
C VAL A 187 6.68 1.99 19.71
N PHE A 188 6.21 3.24 19.70
CA PHE A 188 5.48 3.83 20.82
C PHE A 188 3.99 3.52 20.71
N ARG A 189 3.48 2.75 21.67
CA ARG A 189 2.10 2.27 21.66
C ARG A 189 1.09 3.42 21.57
N GLU A 190 1.28 4.45 22.39
CA GLU A 190 0.39 5.61 22.47
C GLU A 190 0.38 6.40 21.15
N LEU A 191 1.54 6.55 20.49
CA LEU A 191 1.63 7.24 19.20
C LEU A 191 0.99 6.42 18.08
N ARG A 192 1.08 5.08 18.13
CA ARG A 192 0.34 4.19 17.22
C ARG A 192 -1.17 4.33 17.41
N HIS A 193 -1.63 4.44 18.67
CA HIS A 193 -3.05 4.68 18.98
C HIS A 193 -3.50 6.04 18.39
N ILE A 194 -2.76 7.10 18.68
CA ILE A 194 -3.07 8.45 18.17
C ILE A 194 -3.12 8.44 16.65
N SER A 195 -2.09 7.91 15.98
CA SER A 195 -2.03 7.84 14.53
C SER A 195 -3.20 7.04 13.93
N ALA A 196 -3.54 5.88 14.52
CA ALA A 196 -4.65 5.06 14.06
C ALA A 196 -6.00 5.78 14.22
N GLN A 197 -6.20 6.51 15.32
CA GLN A 197 -7.42 7.29 15.54
C GLN A 197 -7.54 8.47 14.58
N LEU A 198 -6.46 9.23 14.38
CA LEU A 198 -6.45 10.37 13.46
C LEU A 198 -6.69 9.92 12.01
N MET A 199 -5.86 9.01 11.53
CA MET A 199 -5.97 8.53 10.15
C MET A 199 -7.26 7.74 9.89
N GLY A 200 -7.77 7.02 10.89
CA GLY A 200 -9.04 6.27 10.79
C GLY A 200 -10.28 7.15 10.67
N GLN A 201 -10.22 8.44 11.02
CA GLN A 201 -11.32 9.41 10.87
C GLN A 201 -11.45 9.92 9.42
N HIS A 202 -10.36 9.86 8.66
CA HIS A 202 -10.36 10.26 7.26
C HIS A 202 -10.90 9.16 6.34
N SER A 203 -11.33 9.55 5.13
CA SER A 203 -11.94 8.64 4.13
C SER A 203 -10.92 7.87 3.30
N PHE A 204 -9.81 7.43 3.90
CA PHE A 204 -8.83 6.59 3.21
C PHE A 204 -9.41 5.21 2.89
N ALA A 205 -9.07 4.68 1.70
CA ALA A 205 -9.53 3.37 1.26
C ALA A 205 -8.77 2.22 1.93
N VAL A 206 -7.50 2.41 2.25
CA VAL A 206 -6.60 1.40 2.86
C VAL A 206 -5.74 2.08 3.90
N HIS A 207 -5.43 1.37 4.98
CA HIS A 207 -4.53 1.83 6.03
C HIS A 207 -3.22 1.01 6.06
N PRO A 208 -2.14 1.51 5.43
CA PRO A 208 -0.83 0.90 5.57
C PRO A 208 -0.22 1.11 6.96
N ILE A 209 0.45 0.09 7.47
CA ILE A 209 1.27 0.21 8.68
C ILE A 209 2.69 0.55 8.25
N GLY A 210 3.11 1.78 8.50
CA GLY A 210 4.42 2.30 8.14
C GLY A 210 5.48 2.12 9.25
N GLY A 211 6.76 2.31 8.89
CA GLY A 211 7.88 2.34 9.83
C GLY A 211 8.26 1.00 10.44
N ILE A 212 7.87 -0.13 9.87
CA ILE A 212 8.03 -1.48 10.45
C ILE A 212 9.08 -2.35 9.76
N VAL A 213 9.53 -1.98 8.56
CA VAL A 213 10.59 -2.71 7.83
C VAL A 213 11.84 -2.93 8.69
N PRO A 214 12.38 -1.92 9.41
CA PRO A 214 13.54 -2.14 10.27
C PRO A 214 13.30 -3.14 11.42
N LEU A 215 12.06 -3.30 11.89
CA LEU A 215 11.73 -4.32 12.90
C LEU A 215 11.87 -5.74 12.34
N MET A 216 11.46 -5.92 11.08
CA MET A 216 11.62 -7.19 10.37
C MET A 216 13.12 -7.48 10.11
N GLU A 217 13.85 -6.54 9.55
CA GLU A 217 15.28 -6.67 9.24
C GLU A 217 16.13 -6.97 10.47
N GLN A 218 15.80 -6.36 11.61
CA GLN A 218 16.44 -6.58 12.90
C GLN A 218 15.89 -7.79 13.67
N GLN A 219 14.96 -8.56 13.08
CA GLN A 219 14.28 -9.70 13.69
C GLN A 219 13.57 -9.37 15.02
N ARG A 220 13.11 -8.14 15.18
CA ARG A 220 12.39 -7.65 16.36
C ARG A 220 10.89 -8.03 16.30
N TYR A 221 10.59 -9.29 16.12
CA TYR A 221 9.24 -9.82 15.91
C TYR A 221 8.27 -9.52 17.07
N LYS A 222 8.80 -9.46 18.31
CA LYS A 222 7.99 -9.06 19.48
C LYS A 222 7.51 -7.61 19.38
N ASP A 223 8.38 -6.70 18.95
CA ASP A 223 8.02 -5.29 18.76
C ASP A 223 7.10 -5.11 17.55
N TYR A 224 7.33 -5.86 16.49
CA TYR A 224 6.42 -5.97 15.36
C TYR A 224 5.00 -6.35 15.82
N ALA A 225 4.84 -7.46 16.57
CA ALA A 225 3.54 -7.88 17.08
C ALA A 225 2.88 -6.82 17.99
N LYS A 226 3.67 -6.14 18.84
CA LYS A 226 3.16 -5.05 19.69
C LYS A 226 2.64 -3.87 18.88
N VAL A 227 3.35 -3.46 17.81
CA VAL A 227 2.92 -2.41 16.89
C VAL A 227 1.60 -2.78 16.25
N MET A 228 1.47 -4.01 15.75
CA MET A 228 0.24 -4.51 15.15
C MET A 228 -0.93 -4.48 16.12
N MET A 229 -0.74 -5.04 17.32
CA MET A 229 -1.75 -5.08 18.37
C MET A 229 -2.14 -3.69 18.89
N ALA A 230 -1.24 -2.74 18.84
CA ALA A 230 -1.51 -1.34 19.20
C ALA A 230 -2.31 -0.59 18.14
N THR A 231 -2.23 -0.99 16.88
CA THR A 231 -2.76 -0.24 15.75
C THR A 231 -4.09 -0.81 15.23
N LEU A 232 -4.11 -2.11 14.92
CA LEU A 232 -5.21 -2.74 14.19
C LEU A 232 -6.59 -2.62 14.85
N PRO A 233 -6.75 -2.76 16.19
CA PRO A 233 -8.06 -2.69 16.82
C PRO A 233 -8.72 -1.31 16.74
N LEU A 234 -7.97 -0.26 16.37
CA LEU A 234 -8.44 1.12 16.30
C LEU A 234 -8.75 1.56 14.86
N LEU A 235 -8.44 0.74 13.89
CA LEU A 235 -8.72 1.04 12.49
C LEU A 235 -10.15 0.63 12.12
N PRO A 236 -10.78 1.31 11.13
CA PRO A 236 -12.09 0.96 10.65
C PRO A 236 -12.15 -0.52 10.18
N PRO A 237 -13.12 -1.31 10.66
CA PRO A 237 -13.18 -2.74 10.35
C PRO A 237 -13.59 -3.05 8.91
N ASP A 238 -14.17 -2.07 8.22
CA ASP A 238 -14.61 -2.09 6.82
C ASP A 238 -13.54 -1.59 5.85
N ARG A 239 -12.29 -1.53 6.29
CA ARG A 239 -11.14 -1.13 5.48
C ARG A 239 -10.07 -2.21 5.50
N PRO A 240 -9.39 -2.48 4.37
CA PRO A 240 -8.22 -3.33 4.37
C PRO A 240 -7.05 -2.65 5.08
N VAL A 241 -6.21 -3.45 5.72
CA VAL A 241 -4.96 -2.98 6.33
C VAL A 241 -3.80 -3.59 5.56
N HIS A 242 -2.83 -2.76 5.22
CA HIS A 242 -1.68 -3.13 4.42
C HIS A 242 -0.38 -3.09 5.25
N MET A 243 0.45 -4.10 5.12
CA MET A 243 1.78 -4.15 5.72
C MET A 243 2.81 -3.62 4.73
N PHE A 244 3.35 -2.43 4.96
CA PHE A 244 4.35 -1.85 4.08
C PHE A 244 5.73 -2.49 4.27
N GLY A 245 6.22 -3.17 3.20
CA GLY A 245 7.60 -3.62 3.07
C GLY A 245 8.03 -4.80 3.94
N CYS A 246 7.13 -5.54 4.55
CA CYS A 246 7.43 -6.66 5.45
C CYS A 246 7.20 -8.04 4.81
N GLY A 247 7.74 -8.24 3.63
CA GLY A 247 7.51 -9.43 2.80
C GLY A 247 8.25 -10.68 3.21
N HIS A 248 8.74 -10.81 4.45
CA HIS A 248 9.38 -12.05 4.88
C HIS A 248 8.34 -13.16 5.08
N PRO A 249 8.48 -14.36 4.46
CA PRO A 249 7.46 -15.41 4.48
C PRO A 249 7.02 -15.85 5.87
N MET A 250 7.91 -15.83 6.85
CA MET A 250 7.56 -16.18 8.25
C MET A 250 6.62 -15.16 8.90
N LEU A 251 6.54 -13.93 8.39
CA LEU A 251 5.63 -12.92 8.90
C LEU A 251 4.21 -13.05 8.32
N PHE A 252 4.04 -13.72 7.19
CA PHE A 252 2.72 -13.82 6.53
C PHE A 252 1.66 -14.46 7.43
N PRO A 253 1.88 -15.65 8.02
CA PRO A 253 0.87 -16.26 8.89
C PRO A 253 0.57 -15.40 10.11
N MET A 254 1.58 -14.82 10.75
CA MET A 254 1.41 -13.95 11.91
C MET A 254 0.64 -12.68 11.56
N SER A 255 0.97 -12.04 10.44
CA SER A 255 0.32 -10.82 9.98
C SER A 255 -1.16 -11.06 9.66
N ILE A 256 -1.46 -12.16 8.96
CA ILE A 256 -2.83 -12.55 8.63
C ILE A 256 -3.62 -12.86 9.92
N ALA A 257 -3.04 -13.63 10.84
CA ALA A 257 -3.66 -13.94 12.13
C ALA A 257 -3.97 -12.69 12.96
N LEU A 258 -3.20 -11.61 12.80
CA LEU A 258 -3.41 -10.30 13.43
C LEU A 258 -4.41 -9.42 12.67
N GLY A 259 -4.93 -9.82 11.51
CA GLY A 259 -5.99 -9.12 10.79
C GLY A 259 -5.54 -8.32 9.57
N LEU A 260 -4.31 -8.54 9.08
CA LEU A 260 -3.85 -7.91 7.85
C LEU A 260 -4.53 -8.46 6.61
N SER A 261 -4.72 -7.57 5.64
CA SER A 261 -5.35 -7.87 4.36
C SER A 261 -4.35 -7.87 3.21
N LEU A 262 -3.36 -6.98 3.24
CA LEU A 262 -2.41 -6.80 2.15
C LEU A 262 -0.97 -6.78 2.69
N ILE A 263 -0.04 -7.36 1.93
CA ILE A 263 1.41 -7.32 2.23
C ILE A 263 2.15 -7.05 0.93
N HIS A 264 3.18 -6.20 0.95
CA HIS A 264 4.10 -6.11 -0.17
C HIS A 264 5.54 -6.48 0.21
N ILE A 265 6.29 -6.88 -0.81
CA ILE A 265 7.66 -7.36 -0.70
C ILE A 265 8.52 -6.71 -1.78
#